data_3c643561b40c060c81505f9cde2a5d6a
#
_entry.id   3c643561b40c060c81505f9cde2a5d6a
#
_cell.length_a   1.000
_cell.length_b   1.000
_cell.length_c   1.000
_cell.angle_alpha   90.00
_cell.angle_beta   90.00
_cell.angle_gamma   90.00
#
_symmetry.space_group_name_H-M   'P 1'
#
loop_
_entity.id
_entity.type
_entity.pdbx_description
1 polymer ?
#
loop_
_entity_poly.entity_id
_entity_poly.type
_entity_poly.pdbx_seq_one_letter_code
_entity_poly.pdbx_strand_id
1 'polypeptide(L)'
;MPNVYTNHKAKLANTNLTTIYTVPTAKTAIIKSIRVANEDTSNDCNITVTLVYTSDVIYMLEKDRTIQAKRSQELLATGNMAQDSADSSVAGPTPLIVKESEIIKAQAENANDLSIIISVLEISDV
;
A
#
# COMPACT_ATOMS: atom_id res chain seq x y z
N MET A 1 1.68 8.55 -25.69
CA MET A 1 0.61 8.00 -24.88
C MET A 1 0.55 8.73 -23.56
N PRO A 2 -0.60 9.09 -23.12
CA PRO A 2 -0.70 9.85 -21.88
C PRO A 2 -0.45 8.97 -20.65
N ASN A 3 0.23 9.56 -19.71
CA ASN A 3 0.31 8.99 -18.37
C ASN A 3 -0.94 9.37 -17.61
N VAL A 4 -1.41 8.49 -16.76
CA VAL A 4 -2.65 8.71 -16.03
C VAL A 4 -2.39 8.59 -14.54
N TYR A 5 -2.71 9.65 -13.80
CA TYR A 5 -2.72 9.59 -12.35
C TYR A 5 -4.07 9.08 -11.90
N THR A 6 -4.05 8.10 -11.02
CA THR A 6 -5.28 7.51 -10.51
C THR A 6 -5.08 7.09 -9.07
N ASN A 7 -6.17 6.78 -8.39
CA ASN A 7 -6.08 6.19 -7.06
C ASN A 7 -6.98 4.97 -6.97
N HIS A 8 -6.61 4.08 -6.08
CA HIS A 8 -7.40 2.89 -5.78
C HIS A 8 -7.52 2.79 -4.27
N LYS A 9 -8.72 2.52 -3.78
CA LYS A 9 -8.97 2.59 -2.36
C LYS A 9 -9.98 1.53 -1.95
N ALA A 10 -9.92 1.17 -0.69
CA ALA A 10 -10.84 0.20 -0.14
C ALA A 10 -10.94 0.40 1.37
N LYS A 11 -12.09 0.08 1.90
CA LYS A 11 -12.25 -0.12 3.33
C LYS A 11 -12.09 -1.61 3.58
N LEU A 12 -11.23 -1.95 4.53
CA LEU A 12 -10.96 -3.35 4.82
C LEU A 12 -12.04 -3.86 5.76
N ALA A 13 -13.14 -4.32 5.17
CA ALA A 13 -14.34 -4.67 5.91
C ALA A 13 -14.27 -6.02 6.58
N ASN A 14 -13.24 -6.81 6.26
CA ASN A 14 -13.05 -8.11 6.89
C ASN A 14 -11.55 -8.36 7.05
N THR A 15 -11.20 -9.53 7.58
CA THR A 15 -9.80 -9.85 7.84
C THR A 15 -9.14 -10.67 6.74
N ASN A 16 -9.80 -10.80 5.60
CA ASN A 16 -9.26 -11.53 4.46
C ASN A 16 -8.33 -10.67 3.64
N LEU A 17 -7.41 -11.34 2.95
CA LEU A 17 -6.52 -10.66 2.01
C LEU A 17 -7.36 -10.14 0.83
N THR A 18 -7.35 -8.83 0.65
CA THR A 18 -8.22 -8.15 -0.31
C THR A 18 -7.41 -7.52 -1.42
N THR A 19 -7.83 -7.72 -2.66
CA THR A 19 -7.19 -7.07 -3.82
C THR A 19 -7.52 -5.58 -3.80
N ILE A 20 -6.48 -4.75 -3.81
CA ILE A 20 -6.65 -3.31 -3.85
C ILE A 20 -6.43 -2.77 -5.26
N TYR A 21 -5.40 -3.27 -5.95
CA TYR A 21 -5.02 -2.74 -7.25
C TYR A 21 -4.36 -3.82 -8.09
N THR A 22 -4.84 -3.97 -9.32
CA THR A 22 -4.22 -4.84 -10.32
C THR A 22 -3.73 -3.96 -11.46
N VAL A 23 -2.47 -4.11 -11.82
CA VAL A 23 -1.90 -3.31 -12.91
C VAL A 23 -2.49 -3.77 -14.23
N PRO A 24 -3.09 -2.87 -15.01
CA PRO A 24 -3.71 -3.25 -16.28
C PRO A 24 -2.70 -3.75 -17.30
N THR A 25 -3.23 -4.50 -18.26
CA THR A 25 -2.44 -5.01 -19.37
C THR A 25 -1.81 -3.86 -20.15
N ALA A 26 -0.57 -4.04 -20.57
CA ALA A 26 0.21 -3.08 -21.35
C ALA A 26 0.45 -1.77 -20.59
N LYS A 27 0.51 -1.85 -19.27
CA LYS A 27 0.84 -0.69 -18.45
C LYS A 27 1.87 -1.03 -17.40
N THR A 28 2.61 -0.04 -17.00
CA THR A 28 3.51 -0.09 -15.86
C THR A 28 3.00 0.95 -14.87
N ALA A 29 2.91 0.58 -13.62
CA ALA A 29 2.42 1.49 -12.59
C ALA A 29 3.56 1.92 -11.67
N ILE A 30 3.58 3.20 -11.37
CA ILE A 30 4.47 3.73 -10.34
C ILE A 30 3.59 4.07 -9.16
N ILE A 31 3.78 3.34 -8.07
CA ILE A 31 3.01 3.57 -6.85
C ILE A 31 3.67 4.72 -6.12
N LYS A 32 2.95 5.82 -5.98
CA LYS A 32 3.48 7.03 -5.38
C LYS A 32 3.22 7.07 -3.88
N SER A 33 2.19 6.40 -3.42
CA SER A 33 1.79 6.45 -2.02
C SER A 33 0.89 5.27 -1.70
N ILE A 34 1.11 4.68 -0.54
CA ILE A 34 0.17 3.71 0.05
C ILE A 34 -0.14 4.23 1.44
N ARG A 35 -1.32 4.81 1.59
CA ARG A 35 -1.70 5.41 2.86
C ARG A 35 -2.78 4.58 3.52
N VAL A 36 -2.57 4.27 4.77
CA VAL A 36 -3.52 3.49 5.56
C VAL A 36 -3.96 4.31 6.75
N ALA A 37 -5.26 4.36 6.98
CA ALA A 37 -5.81 5.10 8.11
C ALA A 37 -6.58 4.13 9.02
N ASN A 38 -6.41 4.31 10.32
CA ASN A 38 -7.13 3.53 11.31
C ASN A 38 -8.29 4.37 11.84
N GLU A 39 -9.50 3.93 11.58
CA GLU A 39 -10.71 4.66 11.97
C GLU A 39 -11.18 4.31 13.38
N ASP A 40 -10.59 3.31 14.00
CA ASP A 40 -10.96 2.96 15.37
C ASP A 40 -10.48 4.03 16.32
N THR A 41 -11.30 4.36 17.30
CA THR A 41 -10.97 5.44 18.22
C THR A 41 -10.18 4.97 19.44
N SER A 42 -10.05 3.67 19.63
CA SER A 42 -9.45 3.13 20.84
C SER A 42 -8.34 2.12 20.59
N ASN A 43 -8.43 1.35 19.50
CA ASN A 43 -7.56 0.20 19.31
C ASN A 43 -6.66 0.38 18.09
N ASP A 44 -5.40 0.01 18.27
CA ASP A 44 -4.48 -0.11 17.14
C ASP A 44 -4.89 -1.30 16.29
N CYS A 45 -4.50 -1.28 15.02
CA CYS A 45 -4.81 -2.37 14.10
C CYS A 45 -3.63 -2.56 13.17
N ASN A 46 -3.21 -3.81 13.00
CA ASN A 46 -2.09 -4.11 12.13
C ASN A 46 -2.54 -4.31 10.69
N ILE A 47 -1.69 -3.91 9.76
CA ILE A 47 -1.94 -4.14 8.34
C ILE A 47 -0.79 -4.92 7.74
N THR A 48 -1.14 -5.80 6.80
CA THR A 48 -0.18 -6.52 5.98
C THR A 48 -0.48 -6.20 4.53
N VAL A 49 0.54 -5.77 3.78
CA VAL A 49 0.40 -5.44 2.36
C VAL A 49 1.35 -6.31 1.57
N THR A 50 0.83 -6.93 0.52
CA THR A 50 1.61 -7.84 -0.31
C THR A 50 1.54 -7.45 -1.77
N LEU A 51 2.57 -7.84 -2.52
CA LEU A 51 2.58 -7.80 -3.98
C LEU A 51 2.53 -9.23 -4.47
N VAL A 52 1.50 -9.54 -5.24
CA VAL A 52 1.33 -10.88 -5.79
C VAL A 52 1.73 -10.86 -7.25
N TYR A 53 2.74 -11.65 -7.57
CA TYR A 53 3.24 -11.75 -8.93
C TYR A 53 2.85 -13.11 -9.48
N THR A 54 2.26 -13.16 -10.64
CA THR A 54 1.75 -14.35 -11.32
C THR A 54 1.61 -15.59 -10.42
N SER A 55 0.48 -16.24 -10.45
CA SER A 55 0.33 -17.59 -9.88
C SER A 55 0.91 -17.77 -8.48
N ASP A 56 0.48 -16.97 -7.53
CA ASP A 56 0.72 -17.28 -6.12
C ASP A 56 2.09 -16.93 -5.56
N VAL A 57 2.98 -16.31 -6.32
CA VAL A 57 4.22 -15.81 -5.74
C VAL A 57 3.92 -14.51 -5.01
N ILE A 58 4.15 -14.49 -3.71
CA ILE A 58 3.80 -13.37 -2.87
C ILE A 58 5.06 -12.70 -2.32
N TYR A 59 5.16 -11.41 -2.55
CA TYR A 59 6.23 -10.61 -1.97
C TYR A 59 5.64 -9.71 -0.89
N MET A 60 6.26 -9.70 0.26
CA MET A 60 5.76 -8.94 1.40
C MET A 60 6.24 -7.50 1.31
N LEU A 61 5.32 -6.56 1.25
CA LEU A 61 5.66 -5.13 1.28
C LEU A 61 5.68 -4.60 2.71
N GLU A 62 4.69 -4.98 3.51
CA GLU A 62 4.59 -4.63 4.92
C GLU A 62 3.94 -5.80 5.64
N LYS A 63 4.51 -6.24 6.74
CA LYS A 63 3.90 -7.33 7.50
C LYS A 63 3.58 -6.86 8.91
N ASP A 64 2.31 -6.99 9.27
CA ASP A 64 1.81 -6.67 10.61
C ASP A 64 2.26 -5.29 11.09
N ARG A 65 2.21 -4.31 10.20
CA ARG A 65 2.55 -2.94 10.56
C ARG A 65 1.44 -2.35 11.41
N THR A 66 1.79 -1.87 12.59
CA THR A 66 0.80 -1.28 13.49
C THR A 66 0.39 0.10 13.03
N ILE A 67 -0.90 0.29 12.86
CA ILE A 67 -1.48 1.60 12.57
C ILE A 67 -2.21 2.03 13.83
N GLN A 68 -1.73 3.07 14.45
CA GLN A 68 -2.30 3.53 15.71
C GLN A 68 -3.71 4.06 15.54
N ALA A 69 -4.52 3.91 16.59
CA ALA A 69 -5.90 4.39 16.58
C ALA A 69 -5.95 5.87 16.20
N LYS A 70 -6.90 6.22 15.36
CA LYS A 70 -7.15 7.61 14.89
C LYS A 70 -6.03 8.18 14.03
N ARG A 71 -5.09 7.36 13.56
CA ARG A 71 -3.93 7.86 12.81
C ARG A 71 -3.84 7.23 11.45
N SER A 72 -3.09 7.87 10.58
CA SER A 72 -2.77 7.33 9.27
C SER A 72 -1.27 7.18 9.14
N GLN A 73 -0.87 6.28 8.23
CA GLN A 73 0.53 5.95 8.03
C GLN A 73 0.80 5.83 6.53
N GLU A 74 1.91 6.43 6.09
CA GLU A 74 2.37 6.24 4.72
C GLU A 74 3.32 5.05 4.70
N LEU A 75 2.95 4.00 3.98
CA LEU A 75 3.73 2.76 4.02
C LEU A 75 4.96 2.78 3.13
N LEU A 76 5.01 3.69 2.16
CA LEU A 76 6.18 3.82 1.29
C LEU A 76 7.18 4.85 1.81
N ALA A 77 6.99 5.36 3.00
CA ALA A 77 7.88 6.37 3.55
C ALA A 77 9.20 5.76 3.98
N THR A 78 10.30 6.34 3.51
CA THR A 78 11.62 5.85 3.89
C THR A 78 11.89 6.05 5.38
N GLY A 79 11.20 6.98 6.01
CA GLY A 79 11.36 7.20 7.44
C GLY A 79 11.01 5.99 8.29
N ASN A 80 10.23 5.08 7.74
CA ASN A 80 9.90 3.86 8.45
C ASN A 80 11.11 2.99 8.72
N MET A 81 12.13 3.13 7.89
CA MET A 81 13.31 2.28 7.97
C MET A 81 14.45 2.95 8.70
N ALA A 82 14.28 4.19 9.04
CA ALA A 82 15.35 4.98 9.62
C ALA A 82 15.17 5.19 11.12
N GLN A 83 14.34 4.42 11.76
CA GLN A 83 14.06 4.64 13.16
C GLN A 83 15.27 4.40 14.05
N ASP A 84 16.23 3.67 13.56
CA ASP A 84 17.47 3.44 14.28
C ASP A 84 18.58 4.38 13.83
N SER A 85 18.26 5.30 12.95
CA SER A 85 19.22 6.19 12.34
C SER A 85 19.06 7.60 12.87
N ALA A 86 20.18 8.30 13.00
CA ALA A 86 20.13 9.70 13.35
C ALA A 86 19.69 10.56 12.18
N ASP A 87 19.67 10.02 11.00
CA ASP A 87 19.31 10.78 9.80
C ASP A 87 17.83 10.71 9.54
N SER A 88 17.10 11.56 10.22
CA SER A 88 15.66 11.64 10.04
C SER A 88 15.26 12.61 8.93
N SER A 89 16.24 13.18 8.25
CA SER A 89 15.94 14.14 7.19
C SER A 89 15.41 13.46 5.91
N VAL A 90 15.63 12.17 5.78
CA VAL A 90 15.17 11.43 4.61
C VAL A 90 13.81 10.87 4.91
N ALA A 91 12.82 11.71 4.80
CA ALA A 91 11.45 11.29 5.06
C ALA A 91 10.62 11.63 3.85
N GLY A 92 10.34 10.68 3.04
CA GLY A 92 9.50 10.88 1.89
C GLY A 92 9.12 9.55 1.31
N PRO A 93 8.04 9.49 0.55
CA PRO A 93 7.64 8.23 -0.07
C PRO A 93 8.70 7.76 -1.05
N THR A 94 8.95 6.48 -1.04
CA THR A 94 9.81 5.83 -2.01
C THR A 94 8.92 5.16 -3.04
N PRO A 95 8.94 5.60 -4.30
CA PRO A 95 8.07 5.00 -5.31
C PRO A 95 8.36 3.53 -5.53
N LEU A 96 7.32 2.78 -5.83
CA LEU A 96 7.40 1.36 -6.11
C LEU A 96 6.91 1.12 -7.53
N ILE A 97 7.71 0.44 -8.33
CA ILE A 97 7.32 0.11 -9.70
C ILE A 97 6.66 -1.25 -9.72
N VAL A 98 5.46 -1.31 -10.30
CA VAL A 98 4.66 -2.52 -10.38
C VAL A 98 4.33 -2.78 -11.83
N LYS A 99 4.57 -4.00 -12.29
CA LYS A 99 4.42 -4.36 -13.68
C LYS A 99 3.02 -4.91 -13.96
N GLU A 100 2.71 -5.01 -15.25
CA GLU A 100 1.38 -5.48 -15.66
C GLU A 100 1.04 -6.81 -15.01
N SER A 101 -0.21 -6.95 -14.64
CA SER A 101 -0.78 -8.14 -14.01
C SER A 101 -0.35 -8.38 -12.56
N GLU A 102 0.57 -7.59 -12.04
CA GLU A 102 0.89 -7.68 -10.62
C GLU A 102 -0.21 -7.05 -9.79
N ILE A 103 -0.43 -7.59 -8.60
CA ILE A 103 -1.57 -7.23 -7.77
C ILE A 103 -1.09 -6.81 -6.39
N ILE A 104 -1.58 -5.66 -5.92
CA ILE A 104 -1.34 -5.24 -4.55
C ILE A 104 -2.55 -5.64 -3.72
N LYS A 105 -2.31 -6.43 -2.68
CA LYS A 105 -3.36 -6.88 -1.77
C LYS A 105 -3.04 -6.42 -0.36
N ALA A 106 -4.07 -6.24 0.42
CA ALA A 106 -3.93 -5.81 1.81
C ALA A 106 -4.83 -6.63 2.72
N GLN A 107 -4.41 -6.77 3.97
CA GLN A 107 -5.13 -7.52 4.97
C GLN A 107 -5.06 -6.77 6.28
N ALA A 108 -6.22 -6.58 6.92
CA ALA A 108 -6.30 -5.94 8.23
C ALA A 108 -6.43 -6.99 9.31
N GLU A 109 -5.88 -6.67 10.47
CA GLU A 109 -6.00 -7.54 11.63
C GLU A 109 -7.43 -7.62 12.14
N ASN A 110 -8.15 -6.49 12.08
CA ASN A 110 -9.53 -6.41 12.54
C ASN A 110 -10.42 -5.84 11.47
N ALA A 111 -11.66 -6.30 11.43
CA ALA A 111 -12.63 -5.85 10.43
C ALA A 111 -13.04 -4.41 10.68
N ASN A 112 -13.21 -3.65 9.60
CA ASN A 112 -13.79 -2.31 9.59
C ASN A 112 -12.95 -1.22 10.26
N ASP A 113 -11.70 -1.50 10.61
CA ASP A 113 -10.86 -0.50 11.27
C ASP A 113 -9.99 0.27 10.29
N LEU A 114 -9.56 -0.36 9.21
CA LEU A 114 -8.58 0.25 8.32
C LEU A 114 -9.17 0.58 6.96
N SER A 115 -8.74 1.71 6.43
CA SER A 115 -8.96 2.05 5.02
C SER A 115 -7.60 2.29 4.37
N ILE A 116 -7.51 1.98 3.08
CA ILE A 116 -6.26 2.08 2.34
C ILE A 116 -6.50 2.85 1.05
N ILE A 117 -5.57 3.75 0.71
CA ILE A 117 -5.61 4.50 -0.54
C ILE A 117 -4.24 4.37 -1.19
N ILE A 118 -4.23 3.92 -2.45
CA ILE A 118 -3.02 3.81 -3.24
C ILE A 118 -3.07 4.86 -4.34
N SER A 119 -2.06 5.71 -4.39
CA SER A 119 -1.93 6.72 -5.45
C SER A 119 -0.97 6.20 -6.50
N VAL A 120 -1.37 6.23 -7.74
CA VAL A 120 -0.68 5.53 -8.83
C VAL A 120 -0.52 6.44 -10.04
N LEU A 121 0.64 6.33 -10.68
CA LEU A 121 0.84 6.86 -12.03
C LEU A 121 0.95 5.68 -12.97
N GLU A 122 -0.01 5.57 -13.90
CA GLU A 122 0.01 4.50 -14.90
C GLU A 122 0.63 5.01 -16.18
N ILE A 123 1.59 4.26 -16.69
CA ILE A 123 2.31 4.60 -17.90
C ILE A 123 2.02 3.51 -18.92
N SER A 124 1.60 3.94 -20.12
CA SER A 124 1.36 3.01 -21.21
C SER A 124 2.67 2.47 -21.75
N ASP A 125 2.76 1.18 -21.89
CA ASP A 125 3.96 0.51 -22.40
C ASP A 125 4.01 0.49 -23.92
N VAL A 126 2.98 0.99 -24.58
CA VAL A 126 2.89 0.95 -26.04
C VAL A 126 3.25 2.27 -26.67
#